data_3476f196e091c1520b7adafc52c44f42
#
_entry.id   3476f196e091c1520b7adafc52c44f42
#
_cell.length_a   1.000
_cell.length_b   1.000
_cell.length_c   1.000
_cell.angle_alpha   90.00
_cell.angle_beta   90.00
_cell.angle_gamma   90.00
#
_symmetry.space_group_name_H-M   'P 1'
#
loop_
_entity.id
_entity.type
_entity.pdbx_description
1 polymer ?
#
loop_
_entity_poly.entity_id
_entity_poly.type
_entity_poly.pdbx_seq_one_letter_code
_entity_poly.pdbx_strand_id
1 'polypeptide(L)'
;MKIFTFLGILCGTLLGLQQTAHAQNGWPKTTTAANGSVIKLYEWQPESFSDNKLKARAAISVTESGKGDPVFGVAWLDATTVTNGNQVQVQSIYITDIKLPGEYKDEDLETIAVALEKQAPGWNLAFSQSELQASMELSQKEHELAKQINNAPPKVIYASTPSILVLIDGEPRFQQNPDWGVEAVVNTPFAIVKNNDGRYYLYGGKHWYTATSVKGNYTLTTNVPSNLQKVAQAVNEANKENEAQEKDANTIYNIIVSTEPAELIQTKGEPNFAAVNGTGLLYVSNSDDDIFMDINEQQYYVLISGRWYRSKTLSGNWQYIAADKLPADFAKIPAGSPKDNVLASVAGTVQAEDAVKEAQVPQTAKVDRNKANADIVYDGDPRFELIDGTDLYYAINTPASVIRWRGRYYAVNDGIWFESNYATGPWVVAVVRPHVVSLI
;
A
#
# COMPACT_ATOMS: atom_id res chain seq x y z
N MET A 1 -16.19 -80.72 16.47
CA MET A 1 -17.64 -80.87 16.47
C MET A 1 -18.28 -79.50 16.39
N LYS A 2 -18.95 -79.26 15.27
CA LYS A 2 -19.80 -78.09 14.88
C LYS A 2 -19.23 -76.73 14.89
N ILE A 3 -18.84 -76.34 13.70
CA ILE A 3 -18.63 -75.00 13.11
C ILE A 3 -19.97 -74.26 13.04
N PHE A 4 -20.03 -73.02 13.51
CA PHE A 4 -21.08 -72.05 13.13
C PHE A 4 -20.43 -70.79 12.54
N THR A 5 -20.63 -70.70 11.24
CA THR A 5 -20.30 -69.60 10.42
C THR A 5 -21.34 -68.48 10.64
N PHE A 6 -20.93 -67.29 11.09
CA PHE A 6 -21.79 -66.08 11.08
C PHE A 6 -21.30 -65.10 10.01
N LEU A 7 -22.09 -65.00 8.97
CA LEU A 7 -21.94 -64.10 7.86
C LEU A 7 -22.54 -62.75 8.31
N GLY A 8 -21.69 -61.80 8.68
CA GLY A 8 -22.09 -60.42 8.98
C GLY A 8 -22.03 -59.59 7.75
N ILE A 9 -23.18 -59.17 7.23
CA ILE A 9 -23.33 -58.18 6.16
C ILE A 9 -22.95 -56.81 6.73
N LEU A 10 -21.78 -56.31 6.32
CA LEU A 10 -21.35 -54.93 6.60
C LEU A 10 -22.00 -54.01 5.55
N CYS A 11 -23.12 -53.40 5.91
CA CYS A 11 -23.75 -52.34 5.12
C CYS A 11 -22.93 -51.07 5.29
N GLY A 12 -21.95 -50.86 4.41
CA GLY A 12 -21.16 -49.62 4.34
C GLY A 12 -22.03 -48.53 3.76
N THR A 13 -22.53 -47.65 4.62
CA THR A 13 -23.06 -46.37 4.20
C THR A 13 -21.88 -45.48 3.71
N LEU A 14 -21.70 -45.44 2.39
CA LEU A 14 -20.93 -44.37 1.76
C LEU A 14 -21.67 -43.05 2.04
N LEU A 15 -21.23 -42.34 3.07
CA LEU A 15 -21.44 -40.90 3.17
C LEU A 15 -20.58 -40.25 2.09
N GLY A 16 -21.19 -40.04 0.94
CA GLY A 16 -20.63 -39.20 -0.10
C GLY A 16 -20.48 -37.79 0.48
N LEU A 17 -19.24 -37.41 0.77
CA LEU A 17 -18.87 -36.01 0.88
C LEU A 17 -19.23 -35.37 -0.46
N GLN A 18 -20.38 -34.69 -0.51
CA GLN A 18 -20.66 -33.75 -1.55
C GLN A 18 -19.60 -32.64 -1.42
N GLN A 19 -18.48 -32.77 -2.12
CA GLN A 19 -17.69 -31.62 -2.52
C GLN A 19 -18.63 -30.77 -3.34
N THR A 20 -19.07 -29.68 -2.78
CA THR A 20 -19.73 -28.60 -3.53
C THR A 20 -18.78 -28.17 -4.64
N ALA A 21 -19.11 -28.56 -5.86
CA ALA A 21 -18.36 -28.24 -7.04
C ALA A 21 -18.46 -26.71 -7.28
N HIS A 22 -17.50 -25.95 -6.81
CA HIS A 22 -17.25 -24.58 -7.24
C HIS A 22 -16.57 -24.55 -8.62
N ALA A 23 -17.16 -25.16 -9.61
CA ALA A 23 -16.62 -25.13 -10.98
C ALA A 23 -17.73 -25.19 -12.02
N GLN A 24 -18.80 -24.42 -11.86
CA GLN A 24 -19.80 -24.31 -12.96
C GLN A 24 -19.22 -23.64 -14.19
N ASN A 25 -18.23 -22.77 -14.07
CA ASN A 25 -17.71 -21.97 -15.17
C ASN A 25 -16.36 -22.43 -15.75
N GLY A 26 -15.65 -23.39 -15.12
CA GLY A 26 -14.38 -23.93 -15.64
C GLY A 26 -13.30 -22.88 -15.85
N TRP A 27 -12.96 -22.13 -14.79
CA TRP A 27 -11.89 -21.14 -14.79
C TRP A 27 -10.47 -21.77 -14.74
N PRO A 28 -9.44 -21.09 -15.31
CA PRO A 28 -9.48 -19.86 -16.11
C PRO A 28 -9.97 -20.08 -17.54
N LYS A 29 -10.58 -19.07 -18.15
CA LYS A 29 -10.92 -19.05 -19.56
C LYS A 29 -9.70 -18.66 -20.38
N THR A 30 -9.46 -19.37 -21.48
CA THR A 30 -8.29 -19.13 -22.34
C THR A 30 -8.73 -18.74 -23.73
N THR A 31 -8.08 -17.72 -24.29
CA THR A 31 -8.21 -17.31 -25.69
C THR A 31 -6.85 -16.93 -26.28
N THR A 32 -6.79 -16.76 -27.59
CA THR A 32 -5.59 -16.30 -28.29
C THR A 32 -5.93 -15.03 -29.06
N ALA A 33 -5.14 -14.00 -28.86
CA ALA A 33 -5.26 -12.74 -29.57
C ALA A 33 -4.73 -12.83 -31.02
N ALA A 34 -5.05 -11.84 -31.86
CA ALA A 34 -4.63 -11.81 -33.24
C ALA A 34 -3.12 -11.76 -33.43
N ASN A 35 -2.38 -11.21 -32.46
CA ASN A 35 -0.92 -11.17 -32.45
C ASN A 35 -0.27 -12.48 -31.93
N GLY A 36 -1.07 -13.52 -31.68
CA GLY A 36 -0.61 -14.81 -31.20
C GLY A 36 -0.37 -14.89 -29.68
N SER A 37 -0.67 -13.84 -28.93
CA SER A 37 -0.59 -13.87 -27.46
C SER A 37 -1.68 -14.74 -26.88
N VAL A 38 -1.31 -15.60 -25.90
CA VAL A 38 -2.26 -16.43 -25.16
C VAL A 38 -2.72 -15.68 -23.92
N ILE A 39 -4.05 -15.52 -23.80
CA ILE A 39 -4.68 -14.77 -22.71
C ILE A 39 -5.47 -15.74 -21.86
N LYS A 40 -5.27 -15.67 -20.52
CA LYS A 40 -6.13 -16.37 -19.57
C LYS A 40 -6.88 -15.34 -18.74
N LEU A 41 -8.19 -15.47 -18.70
CA LEU A 41 -9.08 -14.71 -17.84
C LEU A 41 -9.46 -15.58 -16.64
N TYR A 42 -9.24 -15.07 -15.46
CA TYR A 42 -9.54 -15.76 -14.20
C TYR A 42 -10.94 -15.42 -13.70
N GLU A 43 -11.35 -16.03 -12.62
CA GLU A 43 -12.69 -15.84 -12.04
C GLU A 43 -12.98 -14.37 -11.75
N TRP A 44 -14.19 -13.92 -12.08
CA TRP A 44 -14.60 -12.54 -11.93
C TRP A 44 -14.88 -12.19 -10.47
N GLN A 45 -14.58 -10.94 -10.16
CA GLN A 45 -15.00 -10.29 -8.92
C GLN A 45 -16.09 -9.28 -9.25
N PRO A 46 -17.39 -9.62 -9.05
CA PRO A 46 -18.50 -8.71 -9.28
C PRO A 46 -18.41 -7.48 -8.39
N GLU A 47 -18.58 -6.29 -8.97
CA GLU A 47 -18.56 -5.00 -8.28
C GLU A 47 -19.96 -4.38 -8.16
N SER A 48 -20.76 -4.50 -9.21
CA SER A 48 -22.17 -4.06 -9.20
C SER A 48 -23.01 -4.85 -10.19
N PHE A 49 -24.29 -5.04 -9.84
CA PHE A 49 -25.28 -5.69 -10.71
C PHE A 49 -26.62 -4.94 -10.61
N SER A 50 -27.07 -4.39 -11.73
CA SER A 50 -28.40 -3.74 -11.86
C SER A 50 -28.83 -3.77 -13.32
N ASP A 51 -30.12 -3.88 -13.56
CA ASP A 51 -30.73 -3.77 -14.89
C ASP A 51 -30.09 -4.70 -15.95
N ASN A 52 -29.77 -5.93 -15.57
CA ASN A 52 -29.05 -6.91 -16.40
C ASN A 52 -27.66 -6.45 -16.86
N LYS A 53 -27.06 -5.51 -16.18
CA LYS A 53 -25.67 -5.08 -16.35
C LYS A 53 -24.86 -5.49 -15.14
N LEU A 54 -23.77 -6.19 -15.38
CA LEU A 54 -22.80 -6.60 -14.35
C LEU A 54 -21.49 -5.90 -14.62
N LYS A 55 -21.01 -5.13 -13.65
CA LYS A 55 -19.63 -4.65 -13.63
C LYS A 55 -18.78 -5.59 -12.81
N ALA A 56 -17.63 -5.95 -13.34
CA ALA A 56 -16.71 -6.83 -12.67
C ALA A 56 -15.26 -6.51 -13.03
N ARG A 57 -14.35 -6.95 -12.20
CA ARG A 57 -12.93 -7.05 -12.53
C ARG A 57 -12.50 -8.51 -12.50
N ALA A 58 -11.43 -8.82 -13.24
CA ALA A 58 -10.86 -10.16 -13.26
C ALA A 58 -9.34 -10.08 -13.38
N ALA A 59 -8.62 -10.97 -12.69
CA ALA A 59 -7.23 -11.16 -13.01
C ALA A 59 -7.09 -11.71 -14.43
N ILE A 60 -6.06 -11.26 -15.14
CA ILE A 60 -5.68 -11.82 -16.44
C ILE A 60 -4.20 -12.22 -16.42
N SER A 61 -3.84 -13.15 -17.30
CA SER A 61 -2.44 -13.36 -17.65
C SER A 61 -2.27 -13.40 -19.16
N VAL A 62 -1.23 -12.74 -19.64
CA VAL A 62 -0.89 -12.64 -21.06
C VAL A 62 0.48 -13.26 -21.28
N THR A 63 0.53 -14.28 -22.11
CA THR A 63 1.80 -14.86 -22.60
C THR A 63 1.97 -14.41 -24.04
N GLU A 64 2.91 -13.50 -24.26
CA GLU A 64 3.19 -13.00 -25.61
C GLU A 64 3.76 -14.12 -26.50
N SER A 65 3.44 -14.04 -27.80
CA SER A 65 3.94 -15.00 -28.78
C SER A 65 5.47 -15.07 -28.76
N GLY A 66 6.01 -16.28 -28.60
CA GLY A 66 7.47 -16.50 -28.50
C GLY A 66 8.10 -16.24 -27.13
N LYS A 67 7.33 -15.77 -26.12
CA LYS A 67 7.77 -15.65 -24.74
C LYS A 67 7.21 -16.80 -23.90
N GLY A 68 8.01 -17.31 -22.94
CA GLY A 68 7.61 -18.47 -22.11
C GLY A 68 6.81 -18.09 -20.86
N ASP A 69 7.03 -16.89 -20.33
CA ASP A 69 6.47 -16.47 -19.04
C ASP A 69 5.24 -15.59 -19.22
N PRO A 70 4.13 -15.85 -18.50
CA PRO A 70 2.98 -14.97 -18.49
C PRO A 70 3.25 -13.69 -17.70
N VAL A 71 2.69 -12.58 -18.16
CA VAL A 71 2.55 -11.33 -17.41
C VAL A 71 1.15 -11.28 -16.82
N PHE A 72 1.02 -11.01 -15.53
CA PHE A 72 -0.26 -10.94 -14.84
C PHE A 72 -0.71 -9.49 -14.68
N GLY A 73 -2.01 -9.27 -14.73
CA GLY A 73 -2.65 -7.97 -14.52
C GLY A 73 -4.13 -8.09 -14.22
N VAL A 74 -4.88 -7.02 -14.45
CA VAL A 74 -6.32 -6.93 -14.21
C VAL A 74 -7.02 -6.39 -15.44
N ALA A 75 -8.19 -6.94 -15.76
CA ALA A 75 -9.14 -6.39 -16.70
C ALA A 75 -10.42 -5.97 -15.97
N TRP A 76 -10.94 -4.81 -16.27
CA TRP A 76 -12.28 -4.35 -15.88
C TRP A 76 -13.23 -4.56 -17.05
N LEU A 77 -14.44 -4.97 -16.74
CA LEU A 77 -15.41 -5.32 -17.75
C LEU A 77 -16.84 -4.96 -17.34
N ASP A 78 -17.63 -4.60 -18.34
CA ASP A 78 -19.07 -4.47 -18.29
C ASP A 78 -19.69 -5.66 -19.02
N ALA A 79 -20.52 -6.46 -18.34
CA ALA A 79 -21.21 -7.59 -18.96
C ALA A 79 -22.70 -7.28 -19.11
N THR A 80 -23.25 -7.62 -20.30
CA THR A 80 -24.70 -7.69 -20.51
C THR A 80 -25.17 -9.09 -20.17
N THR A 81 -26.22 -9.18 -19.38
CA THR A 81 -26.71 -10.44 -18.84
C THR A 81 -28.20 -10.65 -19.11
N VAL A 82 -28.66 -11.88 -18.97
CA VAL A 82 -30.08 -12.24 -18.93
C VAL A 82 -30.33 -13.09 -17.69
N THR A 83 -31.34 -12.69 -16.91
CA THR A 83 -31.74 -13.43 -15.72
C THR A 83 -32.85 -14.42 -16.06
N ASN A 84 -32.58 -15.70 -15.80
CA ASN A 84 -33.50 -16.82 -15.96
C ASN A 84 -33.67 -17.55 -14.62
N GLY A 85 -34.77 -17.27 -13.90
CA GLY A 85 -34.98 -17.80 -12.56
C GLY A 85 -33.90 -17.34 -11.59
N ASN A 86 -33.14 -18.26 -10.99
CA ASN A 86 -32.05 -17.97 -10.05
C ASN A 86 -30.67 -17.86 -10.75
N GLN A 87 -30.62 -17.91 -12.08
CA GLN A 87 -29.36 -17.81 -12.82
C GLN A 87 -29.28 -16.54 -13.64
N VAL A 88 -28.14 -15.91 -13.61
CA VAL A 88 -27.74 -14.74 -14.39
C VAL A 88 -26.71 -15.19 -15.43
N GLN A 89 -27.12 -15.23 -16.69
CA GLN A 89 -26.29 -15.69 -17.80
C GLN A 89 -25.68 -14.50 -18.54
N VAL A 90 -24.38 -14.55 -18.77
CA VAL A 90 -23.65 -13.53 -19.54
C VAL A 90 -23.91 -13.71 -21.02
N GLN A 91 -24.32 -12.64 -21.70
CA GLN A 91 -24.54 -12.62 -23.15
C GLN A 91 -23.32 -12.04 -23.90
N SER A 92 -22.74 -10.99 -23.37
CA SER A 92 -21.58 -10.33 -23.94
C SER A 92 -20.80 -9.61 -22.84
N ILE A 93 -19.53 -9.33 -23.10
CA ILE A 93 -18.70 -8.47 -22.27
C ILE A 93 -18.14 -7.33 -23.12
N TYR A 94 -17.85 -6.25 -22.47
CA TYR A 94 -17.07 -5.13 -22.97
C TYR A 94 -15.94 -4.86 -21.97
N ILE A 95 -14.70 -4.90 -22.42
CA ILE A 95 -13.53 -4.62 -21.61
C ILE A 95 -13.36 -3.11 -21.52
N THR A 96 -13.55 -2.56 -20.35
CA THR A 96 -13.48 -1.10 -20.11
C THR A 96 -12.06 -0.63 -19.87
N ASP A 97 -11.19 -1.53 -19.35
CA ASP A 97 -9.78 -1.22 -19.11
C ASP A 97 -8.96 -2.50 -18.92
N ILE A 98 -7.65 -2.42 -19.20
CA ILE A 98 -6.67 -3.46 -18.91
C ILE A 98 -5.41 -2.79 -18.35
N LYS A 99 -4.95 -3.26 -17.19
CA LYS A 99 -3.66 -2.88 -16.62
C LYS A 99 -2.74 -4.08 -16.52
N LEU A 100 -1.57 -3.96 -17.13
CA LEU A 100 -0.49 -4.94 -17.10
C LEU A 100 0.79 -4.23 -16.61
N PRO A 101 1.66 -4.89 -15.82
CA PRO A 101 2.96 -4.34 -15.45
C PRO A 101 3.86 -4.16 -16.67
N GLY A 102 4.55 -3.03 -16.77
CA GLY A 102 5.41 -2.68 -17.88
C GLY A 102 4.77 -1.71 -18.87
N GLU A 103 5.48 -1.41 -19.94
CA GLU A 103 4.99 -0.52 -20.99
C GLU A 103 4.27 -1.33 -22.09
N TYR A 104 2.97 -1.14 -22.22
CA TYR A 104 2.14 -1.66 -23.29
C TYR A 104 1.60 -0.51 -24.12
N LYS A 105 1.52 -0.71 -25.42
CA LYS A 105 0.85 0.25 -26.31
C LYS A 105 -0.65 0.03 -26.26
N ASP A 106 -1.42 1.07 -26.46
CA ASP A 106 -2.89 1.00 -26.51
C ASP A 106 -3.38 -0.04 -27.53
N GLU A 107 -2.70 -0.17 -28.67
CA GLU A 107 -3.01 -1.16 -29.72
C GLU A 107 -2.85 -2.62 -29.24
N ASP A 108 -1.88 -2.88 -28.35
CA ASP A 108 -1.67 -4.21 -27.78
C ASP A 108 -2.77 -4.55 -26.76
N LEU A 109 -3.15 -3.57 -25.93
CA LEU A 109 -4.24 -3.71 -24.96
C LEU A 109 -5.58 -3.89 -25.67
N GLU A 110 -5.86 -3.14 -26.72
CA GLU A 110 -7.05 -3.27 -27.56
C GLU A 110 -7.11 -4.67 -28.21
N THR A 111 -5.99 -5.19 -28.69
CA THR A 111 -5.91 -6.54 -29.25
C THR A 111 -6.28 -7.62 -28.22
N ILE A 112 -5.89 -7.44 -26.97
CA ILE A 112 -6.27 -8.33 -25.85
C ILE A 112 -7.76 -8.20 -25.56
N ALA A 113 -8.28 -6.97 -25.44
CA ALA A 113 -9.68 -6.68 -25.17
C ALA A 113 -10.60 -7.34 -26.22
N VAL A 114 -10.35 -7.10 -27.49
CA VAL A 114 -11.11 -7.66 -28.61
C VAL A 114 -11.11 -9.19 -28.59
N ALA A 115 -9.98 -9.82 -28.25
CA ALA A 115 -9.91 -11.28 -28.16
C ALA A 115 -10.79 -11.85 -27.04
N LEU A 116 -10.84 -11.18 -25.88
CA LEU A 116 -11.68 -11.55 -24.74
C LEU A 116 -13.16 -11.35 -25.07
N GLU A 117 -13.53 -10.18 -25.60
CA GLU A 117 -14.92 -9.83 -25.95
C GLU A 117 -15.51 -10.78 -26.99
N LYS A 118 -14.74 -11.08 -28.03
CA LYS A 118 -15.17 -12.00 -29.10
C LYS A 118 -15.41 -13.42 -28.58
N GLN A 119 -14.61 -13.88 -27.64
CA GLN A 119 -14.69 -15.27 -27.19
C GLN A 119 -15.69 -15.46 -26.03
N ALA A 120 -15.98 -14.41 -25.25
CA ALA A 120 -16.80 -14.49 -24.04
C ALA A 120 -18.18 -15.12 -24.22
N PRO A 121 -18.95 -14.84 -25.29
CA PRO A 121 -20.24 -15.50 -25.49
C PRO A 121 -20.15 -17.04 -25.58
N GLY A 122 -19.03 -17.56 -26.11
CA GLY A 122 -18.79 -19.00 -26.23
C GLY A 122 -18.44 -19.69 -24.93
N TRP A 123 -18.13 -18.96 -23.88
CA TRP A 123 -17.80 -19.54 -22.56
C TRP A 123 -19.03 -19.92 -21.75
N ASN A 124 -20.23 -19.49 -22.14
CA ASN A 124 -21.50 -19.77 -21.45
C ASN A 124 -21.45 -19.47 -19.95
N LEU A 125 -20.89 -18.31 -19.59
CA LEU A 125 -20.74 -17.92 -18.20
C LEU A 125 -22.09 -17.67 -17.55
N ALA A 126 -22.30 -18.28 -16.38
CA ALA A 126 -23.50 -18.10 -15.58
C ALA A 126 -23.14 -18.01 -14.09
N PHE A 127 -23.88 -17.17 -13.37
CA PHE A 127 -23.76 -16.96 -11.94
C PHE A 127 -25.13 -17.21 -11.28
N SER A 128 -25.16 -17.71 -10.06
CA SER A 128 -26.38 -17.67 -9.29
C SER A 128 -26.63 -16.27 -8.73
N GLN A 129 -27.87 -15.88 -8.54
CA GLN A 129 -28.19 -14.61 -7.88
C GLN A 129 -27.59 -14.53 -6.47
N SER A 130 -27.54 -15.65 -5.75
CA SER A 130 -26.95 -15.71 -4.41
C SER A 130 -25.43 -15.51 -4.43
N GLU A 131 -24.71 -16.03 -5.43
CA GLU A 131 -23.26 -15.78 -5.58
C GLU A 131 -22.99 -14.31 -5.89
N LEU A 132 -23.74 -13.71 -6.81
CA LEU A 132 -23.61 -12.29 -7.11
C LEU A 132 -23.91 -11.40 -5.92
N GLN A 133 -24.98 -11.72 -5.18
CA GLN A 133 -25.33 -10.98 -3.97
C GLN A 133 -24.24 -11.10 -2.90
N ALA A 134 -23.71 -12.29 -2.64
CA ALA A 134 -22.64 -12.50 -1.66
C ALA A 134 -21.37 -11.74 -2.05
N SER A 135 -21.01 -11.72 -3.34
CA SER A 135 -19.85 -10.96 -3.82
C SER A 135 -20.04 -9.44 -3.65
N MET A 136 -21.24 -8.94 -3.95
CA MET A 136 -21.56 -7.52 -3.75
C MET A 136 -21.59 -7.12 -2.27
N GLU A 137 -22.09 -7.99 -1.38
CA GLU A 137 -22.05 -7.75 0.06
C GLU A 137 -20.61 -7.69 0.59
N LEU A 138 -19.72 -8.54 0.07
CA LEU A 138 -18.29 -8.47 0.40
C LEU A 138 -17.65 -7.17 -0.06
N SER A 139 -17.87 -6.78 -1.31
CA SER A 139 -17.38 -5.50 -1.86
C SER A 139 -17.91 -4.30 -1.07
N GLN A 140 -19.18 -4.34 -0.67
CA GLN A 140 -19.77 -3.30 0.17
C GLN A 140 -19.14 -3.23 1.57
N LYS A 141 -18.85 -4.37 2.19
CA LYS A 141 -18.13 -4.43 3.47
C LYS A 141 -16.72 -3.84 3.37
N GLU A 142 -15.99 -4.15 2.31
CA GLU A 142 -14.67 -3.55 2.04
C GLU A 142 -14.76 -2.02 1.96
N HIS A 143 -15.77 -1.48 1.26
CA HIS A 143 -16.04 -0.05 1.20
C HIS A 143 -16.41 0.56 2.55
N GLU A 144 -17.21 -0.15 3.37
CA GLU A 144 -17.56 0.32 4.73
C GLU A 144 -16.34 0.35 5.65
N LEU A 145 -15.46 -0.66 5.57
CA LEU A 145 -14.20 -0.67 6.33
C LEU A 145 -13.28 0.49 5.91
N ALA A 146 -13.22 0.79 4.61
CA ALA A 146 -12.45 1.92 4.11
C ALA A 146 -12.95 3.28 4.65
N LYS A 147 -14.25 3.41 4.96
CA LYS A 147 -14.82 4.62 5.60
C LYS A 147 -14.42 4.78 7.08
N GLN A 148 -13.97 3.71 7.75
CA GLN A 148 -13.55 3.73 9.15
C GLN A 148 -12.10 4.19 9.34
N ILE A 149 -11.39 4.53 8.26
CA ILE A 149 -10.03 5.05 8.34
C ILE A 149 -10.03 6.36 9.13
N ASN A 150 -9.12 6.46 10.10
CA ASN A 150 -8.93 7.69 10.85
C ASN A 150 -8.40 8.80 9.92
N ASN A 151 -9.24 9.77 9.60
CA ASN A 151 -8.92 10.93 8.78
C ASN A 151 -8.62 12.19 9.62
N ALA A 152 -8.42 12.03 10.94
CA ALA A 152 -7.99 13.16 11.76
C ALA A 152 -6.68 13.75 11.19
N PRO A 153 -6.59 15.08 11.01
CA PRO A 153 -5.38 15.68 10.50
C PRO A 153 -4.22 15.42 11.47
N PRO A 154 -3.01 15.16 10.95
CA PRO A 154 -1.81 15.28 11.76
C PRO A 154 -1.66 16.74 12.18
N LYS A 155 -0.78 17.02 13.12
CA LYS A 155 -0.37 18.39 13.42
C LYS A 155 0.37 18.97 12.22
N VAL A 156 -0.27 19.83 11.45
CA VAL A 156 0.36 20.49 10.32
C VAL A 156 1.10 21.73 10.81
N ILE A 157 2.40 21.76 10.56
CA ILE A 157 3.31 22.84 10.95
C ILE A 157 3.75 23.56 9.68
N TYR A 158 3.53 24.87 9.64
CA TYR A 158 3.99 25.70 8.54
C TYR A 158 5.31 26.41 8.86
N ALA A 159 6.23 26.39 7.91
CA ALA A 159 7.48 27.14 7.99
C ALA A 159 7.77 27.90 6.68
N SER A 160 8.19 29.17 6.81
CA SER A 160 8.65 29.99 5.68
C SER A 160 10.19 30.04 5.57
N THR A 161 10.88 29.27 6.41
CA THR A 161 12.34 29.13 6.41
C THR A 161 12.70 27.64 6.32
N PRO A 162 13.87 27.30 5.79
CA PRO A 162 14.31 25.91 5.73
C PRO A 162 14.22 25.27 7.12
N SER A 163 13.46 24.20 7.23
CA SER A 163 13.18 23.53 8.51
C SER A 163 13.24 22.01 8.37
N ILE A 164 13.57 21.34 9.44
CA ILE A 164 13.52 19.87 9.55
C ILE A 164 12.55 19.50 10.67
N LEU A 165 11.56 18.68 10.35
CA LEU A 165 10.66 18.08 11.33
C LEU A 165 11.28 16.82 11.89
N VAL A 166 11.58 16.85 13.16
CA VAL A 166 12.13 15.73 13.94
C VAL A 166 10.99 15.07 14.70
N LEU A 167 10.56 13.89 14.23
CA LEU A 167 9.52 13.11 14.88
C LEU A 167 10.15 12.16 15.92
N ILE A 168 9.57 12.15 17.12
CA ILE A 168 9.85 11.19 18.19
C ILE A 168 8.54 10.46 18.46
N ASP A 169 8.53 9.14 18.41
CA ASP A 169 7.33 8.34 18.63
C ASP A 169 6.93 8.34 20.12
N GLY A 170 6.07 9.30 20.49
CA GLY A 170 5.65 9.55 21.88
C GLY A 170 6.76 10.18 22.75
N GLU A 171 6.82 9.81 24.00
CA GLU A 171 7.84 10.33 24.91
C GLU A 171 9.24 9.82 24.55
N PRO A 172 10.28 10.70 24.56
CA PRO A 172 11.63 10.30 24.22
C PRO A 172 12.15 9.18 25.12
N ARG A 173 12.57 8.09 24.51
CA ARG A 173 13.17 6.94 25.20
C ARG A 173 14.68 6.94 24.98
N PHE A 174 15.44 6.87 26.06
CA PHE A 174 16.90 6.93 26.05
C PHE A 174 17.50 5.55 26.28
N GLN A 175 18.54 5.25 25.52
CA GLN A 175 19.36 4.06 25.71
C GLN A 175 20.84 4.42 25.53
N GLN A 176 21.69 3.82 26.39
CA GLN A 176 23.14 3.95 26.24
C GLN A 176 23.57 3.31 24.92
N ASN A 177 24.20 4.09 24.04
CA ASN A 177 24.81 3.57 22.84
C ASN A 177 26.31 3.29 23.10
N PRO A 178 26.74 2.03 23.13
CA PRO A 178 28.13 1.66 23.47
C PRO A 178 29.15 2.14 22.42
N ASP A 179 28.76 2.20 21.14
CA ASP A 179 29.65 2.63 20.05
C ASP A 179 29.92 4.14 20.11
N TRP A 180 28.91 4.91 20.50
CA TRP A 180 29.01 6.35 20.61
C TRP A 180 29.44 6.83 22.00
N GLY A 181 29.25 6.01 23.03
CA GLY A 181 29.57 6.34 24.40
C GLY A 181 28.67 7.39 25.04
N VAL A 182 27.45 7.55 24.53
CA VAL A 182 26.44 8.53 24.97
C VAL A 182 25.05 7.91 25.00
N GLU A 183 24.12 8.53 25.74
CA GLU A 183 22.71 8.15 25.64
C GLU A 183 22.10 8.66 24.34
N ALA A 184 21.47 7.78 23.56
CA ALA A 184 20.76 8.13 22.33
C ALA A 184 19.25 7.99 22.52
N VAL A 185 18.46 8.82 21.82
CA VAL A 185 17.02 8.64 21.71
C VAL A 185 16.76 7.51 20.70
N VAL A 186 16.05 6.45 21.13
CA VAL A 186 15.87 5.23 20.33
C VAL A 186 14.54 5.14 19.60
N ASN A 187 13.59 6.03 19.88
CA ASN A 187 12.28 6.06 19.21
C ASN A 187 12.14 7.25 18.25
N THR A 188 13.19 7.50 17.49
CA THR A 188 13.25 8.47 16.39
C THR A 188 14.26 7.98 15.35
N PRO A 189 14.04 8.25 14.06
CA PRO A 189 15.05 7.98 13.02
C PRO A 189 16.22 8.98 13.04
N PHE A 190 16.13 10.05 13.84
CA PHE A 190 17.16 11.07 13.92
C PHE A 190 18.22 10.75 14.97
N ALA A 191 19.47 11.12 14.71
CA ALA A 191 20.55 10.97 15.67
C ALA A 191 20.50 12.08 16.72
N ILE A 192 19.73 11.86 17.78
CA ILE A 192 19.63 12.73 18.95
C ILE A 192 20.35 12.06 20.11
N VAL A 193 21.33 12.72 20.68
CA VAL A 193 22.12 12.20 21.79
C VAL A 193 22.14 13.17 22.97
N LYS A 194 22.17 12.62 24.18
CA LYS A 194 22.41 13.39 25.41
C LYS A 194 23.87 13.19 25.81
N ASN A 195 24.61 14.28 25.91
CA ASN A 195 26.00 14.26 26.28
C ASN A 195 26.19 14.50 27.79
N ASN A 196 27.39 14.21 28.30
CA ASN A 196 27.75 14.34 29.73
C ASN A 196 27.69 15.78 30.27
N ASP A 197 27.68 16.78 29.39
CA ASP A 197 27.46 18.18 29.77
C ASP A 197 25.99 18.53 30.02
N GLY A 198 25.09 17.53 29.96
CA GLY A 198 23.66 17.67 30.19
C GLY A 198 22.89 18.25 29.00
N ARG A 199 23.55 18.52 27.86
CA ARG A 199 22.92 19.06 26.66
C ARG A 199 22.55 17.93 25.68
N TYR A 200 21.59 18.24 24.84
CA TYR A 200 21.18 17.40 23.74
C TYR A 200 21.81 17.90 22.45
N TYR A 201 22.28 16.98 21.64
CA TYR A 201 22.90 17.24 20.35
C TYR A 201 22.16 16.45 19.25
N LEU A 202 21.89 17.11 18.15
CA LEU A 202 21.29 16.52 16.95
C LEU A 202 22.22 16.77 15.78
N TYR A 203 22.52 15.75 15.01
CA TYR A 203 23.23 15.86 13.74
C TYR A 203 22.25 15.66 12.58
N GLY A 204 22.15 16.69 11.71
CA GLY A 204 21.27 16.66 10.54
C GLY A 204 21.66 17.74 9.54
N GLY A 205 21.47 17.46 8.24
CA GLY A 205 21.84 18.39 7.16
C GLY A 205 23.32 18.81 7.21
N LYS A 206 24.22 17.88 7.62
CA LYS A 206 25.67 18.11 7.78
C LYS A 206 26.05 19.15 8.86
N HIS A 207 25.09 19.52 9.69
CA HIS A 207 25.31 20.48 10.79
C HIS A 207 24.98 19.86 12.14
N TRP A 208 25.59 20.44 13.18
CA TRP A 208 25.27 20.12 14.55
C TRP A 208 24.35 21.15 15.17
N TYR A 209 23.37 20.69 15.88
CA TYR A 209 22.43 21.52 16.65
C TYR A 209 22.46 21.09 18.10
N THR A 210 22.26 22.04 19.02
CA THR A 210 22.25 21.76 20.46
C THR A 210 21.04 22.39 21.13
N ALA A 211 20.53 21.71 22.16
CA ALA A 211 19.43 22.18 23.01
C ALA A 211 19.65 21.82 24.48
N THR A 212 18.92 22.47 25.38
CA THR A 212 18.87 22.13 26.81
C THR A 212 17.75 21.11 27.13
N SER A 213 16.86 20.84 26.17
CA SER A 213 15.80 19.87 26.28
C SER A 213 15.71 19.06 24.98
N VAL A 214 15.43 17.77 25.09
CA VAL A 214 15.27 16.89 23.91
C VAL A 214 14.13 17.33 22.99
N LYS A 215 13.08 17.92 23.54
CA LYS A 215 11.92 18.48 22.81
C LYS A 215 12.08 19.98 22.52
N GLY A 216 13.21 20.56 22.91
CA GLY A 216 13.38 22.00 22.95
C GLY A 216 14.02 22.62 21.71
N ASN A 217 14.20 23.95 21.79
CA ASN A 217 14.71 24.75 20.71
C ASN A 217 16.18 24.42 20.42
N TYR A 218 16.40 23.69 19.36
CA TYR A 218 17.75 23.39 18.88
C TYR A 218 18.31 24.58 18.13
N THR A 219 19.57 24.90 18.42
CA THR A 219 20.31 25.98 17.75
C THR A 219 21.58 25.42 17.14
N LEU A 220 21.97 25.97 16.00
CA LEU A 220 23.23 25.62 15.34
C LEU A 220 24.40 25.76 16.31
N THR A 221 25.32 24.82 16.32
CA THR A 221 26.52 24.86 17.11
C THR A 221 27.74 24.38 16.33
N THR A 222 28.84 25.11 16.50
CA THR A 222 30.18 24.71 16.01
C THR A 222 31.03 24.14 17.17
N ASN A 223 30.58 24.34 18.43
CA ASN A 223 31.25 23.81 19.60
C ASN A 223 30.70 22.43 19.93
N VAL A 224 31.22 21.43 19.23
CA VAL A 224 30.78 20.03 19.32
C VAL A 224 31.78 19.24 20.15
N PRO A 225 31.33 18.55 21.23
CA PRO A 225 32.19 17.64 21.98
C PRO A 225 32.86 16.59 21.10
N SER A 226 34.16 16.35 21.30
CA SER A 226 34.95 15.48 20.42
C SER A 226 34.47 14.03 20.40
N ASN A 227 33.85 13.53 21.47
CA ASN A 227 33.25 12.20 21.54
C ASN A 227 32.06 12.02 20.59
N LEU A 228 31.41 13.09 20.13
CA LEU A 228 30.27 13.04 19.23
C LEU A 228 30.63 12.88 17.74
N GLN A 229 31.93 12.95 17.39
CA GLN A 229 32.38 12.78 15.99
C GLN A 229 31.95 11.43 15.41
N LYS A 230 31.93 10.38 16.24
CA LYS A 230 31.48 9.05 15.83
C LYS A 230 30.00 9.02 15.41
N VAL A 231 29.15 9.87 16.03
CA VAL A 231 27.73 9.99 15.66
C VAL A 231 27.61 10.56 14.25
N ALA A 232 28.32 11.66 13.96
CA ALA A 232 28.32 12.24 12.62
C ALA A 232 28.84 11.26 11.56
N GLN A 233 29.89 10.52 11.86
CA GLN A 233 30.43 9.49 10.96
C GLN A 233 29.40 8.40 10.66
N ALA A 234 28.71 7.89 11.69
CA ALA A 234 27.69 6.85 11.54
C ALA A 234 26.49 7.33 10.71
N VAL A 235 26.03 8.57 10.94
CA VAL A 235 24.91 9.15 10.17
C VAL A 235 25.31 9.38 8.72
N ASN A 236 26.50 9.92 8.47
CA ASN A 236 26.99 10.13 7.09
C ASN A 236 27.19 8.80 6.37
N GLU A 237 27.65 7.76 7.05
CA GLU A 237 27.81 6.43 6.46
C GLU A 237 26.43 5.84 6.08
N ALA A 238 25.44 5.93 6.98
CA ALA A 238 24.09 5.44 6.74
C ALA A 238 23.37 6.18 5.58
N ASN A 239 23.73 7.44 5.33
CA ASN A 239 23.11 8.28 4.32
C ASN A 239 23.88 8.31 2.99
N LYS A 240 24.97 7.57 2.82
CA LYS A 240 25.79 7.59 1.60
C LYS A 240 25.01 7.35 0.31
N GLU A 241 24.03 6.47 0.34
CA GLU A 241 23.19 6.18 -0.82
C GLU A 241 22.24 7.33 -1.17
N ASN A 242 21.92 8.20 -0.21
CA ASN A 242 21.04 9.35 -0.36
C ASN A 242 21.78 10.66 -0.64
N GLU A 243 23.11 10.69 -0.60
CA GLU A 243 23.91 11.92 -0.80
C GLU A 243 23.66 12.64 -2.14
N ALA A 244 23.21 11.92 -3.16
CA ALA A 244 22.84 12.51 -4.46
C ALA A 244 21.61 13.43 -4.39
N GLN A 245 20.81 13.36 -3.32
CA GLN A 245 19.62 14.20 -3.12
C GLN A 245 19.87 15.41 -2.20
N GLU A 246 20.96 15.44 -1.46
CA GLU A 246 21.32 16.60 -0.62
C GLU A 246 21.89 17.75 -1.48
N LYS A 247 21.00 18.54 -2.07
CA LYS A 247 21.37 19.64 -2.98
C LYS A 247 22.05 20.83 -2.31
N ASP A 248 22.04 20.94 -0.98
CA ASP A 248 22.57 22.12 -0.29
C ASP A 248 23.18 21.82 1.08
N ALA A 249 24.45 21.43 1.08
CA ALA A 249 25.23 21.19 2.31
C ALA A 249 25.46 22.45 3.18
N ASN A 250 25.08 23.64 2.71
CA ASN A 250 25.27 24.90 3.42
C ASN A 250 23.99 25.41 4.08
N THR A 251 22.85 24.78 3.83
CA THR A 251 21.59 25.23 4.40
C THR A 251 21.53 24.94 5.91
N ILE A 252 21.34 25.99 6.69
CA ILE A 252 21.07 25.90 8.13
C ILE A 252 19.55 25.75 8.33
N TYR A 253 19.15 24.68 8.97
CA TYR A 253 17.74 24.37 9.18
C TYR A 253 17.26 24.83 10.55
N ASN A 254 16.03 25.29 10.63
CA ASN A 254 15.29 25.39 11.87
C ASN A 254 14.79 23.97 12.27
N ILE A 255 15.14 23.54 13.48
CA ILE A 255 14.78 22.20 13.95
C ILE A 255 13.47 22.27 14.74
N ILE A 256 12.46 21.58 14.26
CA ILE A 256 11.13 21.49 14.85
C ILE A 256 10.94 20.08 15.38
N VAL A 257 10.73 19.91 16.69
CA VAL A 257 10.53 18.60 17.30
C VAL A 257 9.06 18.38 17.60
N SER A 258 8.53 17.21 17.21
CA SER A 258 7.19 16.77 17.59
C SER A 258 7.23 15.38 18.20
N THR A 259 6.44 15.16 19.27
CA THR A 259 6.21 13.84 19.89
C THR A 259 4.83 13.27 19.57
N GLU A 260 4.10 13.93 18.71
CA GLU A 260 2.82 13.51 18.13
C GLU A 260 2.94 13.47 16.61
N PRO A 261 2.08 12.72 15.90
CA PRO A 261 2.07 12.72 14.44
C PRO A 261 1.94 14.14 13.90
N ALA A 262 2.92 14.56 13.12
CA ALA A 262 2.99 15.91 12.55
C ALA A 262 3.52 15.86 11.11
N GLU A 263 3.12 16.87 10.34
CA GLU A 263 3.58 17.11 8.98
C GLU A 263 4.09 18.55 8.85
N LEU A 264 5.16 18.72 8.11
CA LEU A 264 5.76 20.03 7.87
C LEU A 264 5.48 20.44 6.44
N ILE A 265 4.80 21.55 6.26
CA ILE A 265 4.64 22.23 4.98
C ILE A 265 5.50 23.47 4.92
N GLN A 266 6.23 23.67 3.82
CA GLN A 266 7.24 24.71 3.73
C GLN A 266 7.13 25.56 2.49
N THR A 267 7.51 26.83 2.64
CA THR A 267 7.76 27.76 1.53
C THR A 267 9.19 28.29 1.59
N LYS A 268 9.74 28.65 0.43
CA LYS A 268 11.05 29.31 0.34
C LYS A 268 10.86 30.82 0.50
N GLY A 269 10.76 31.29 1.75
CA GLY A 269 10.35 32.65 2.12
C GLY A 269 8.83 32.78 2.25
N GLU A 270 8.31 34.02 2.10
CA GLU A 270 6.87 34.26 2.08
C GLU A 270 6.18 33.48 0.93
N PRO A 271 4.93 33.01 1.13
CA PRO A 271 4.21 32.30 0.08
C PRO A 271 4.07 33.13 -1.19
N ASN A 272 4.48 32.55 -2.31
CA ASN A 272 4.32 33.16 -3.62
C ASN A 272 3.23 32.42 -4.41
N PHE A 273 2.17 33.14 -4.78
CA PHE A 273 1.00 32.56 -5.41
C PHE A 273 1.05 32.68 -6.93
N ALA A 274 0.69 31.58 -7.61
CA ALA A 274 0.47 31.57 -9.05
C ALA A 274 -0.94 31.04 -9.36
N ALA A 275 -1.57 31.61 -10.37
CA ALA A 275 -2.93 31.19 -10.76
C ALA A 275 -2.93 29.84 -11.46
N VAL A 276 -3.94 29.02 -11.15
CA VAL A 276 -4.27 27.83 -11.93
C VAL A 276 -5.23 28.24 -13.04
N ASN A 277 -4.78 28.13 -14.28
CA ASN A 277 -5.54 28.60 -15.44
C ASN A 277 -6.94 27.98 -15.53
N GLY A 278 -7.95 28.82 -15.76
CA GLY A 278 -9.34 28.39 -15.93
C GLY A 278 -10.08 28.06 -14.63
N THR A 279 -9.50 28.40 -13.47
CA THR A 279 -10.07 28.12 -12.15
C THR A 279 -10.03 29.34 -11.23
N GLY A 280 -10.72 29.28 -10.09
CA GLY A 280 -10.57 30.20 -8.97
C GLY A 280 -9.47 29.78 -7.98
N LEU A 281 -8.52 28.93 -8.39
CA LEU A 281 -7.45 28.44 -7.53
C LEU A 281 -6.14 29.18 -7.79
N LEU A 282 -5.42 29.44 -6.70
CA LEU A 282 -4.01 29.78 -6.71
C LEU A 282 -3.22 28.62 -6.11
N TYR A 283 -2.01 28.34 -6.58
CA TYR A 283 -1.11 27.43 -5.90
C TYR A 283 0.13 28.17 -5.38
N VAL A 284 0.75 27.64 -4.33
CA VAL A 284 1.98 28.21 -3.77
C VAL A 284 3.17 27.74 -4.62
N SER A 285 3.72 28.65 -5.44
CA SER A 285 4.72 28.32 -6.46
C SER A 285 6.13 28.12 -5.90
N ASN A 286 6.42 28.64 -4.71
CA ASN A 286 7.70 28.49 -4.00
C ASN A 286 7.63 27.44 -2.86
N SER A 287 6.75 26.45 -3.00
CA SER A 287 6.65 25.28 -2.13
C SER A 287 6.79 24.01 -2.95
N ASP A 288 7.46 23.04 -2.38
CA ASP A 288 7.48 21.66 -2.91
C ASP A 288 6.20 20.91 -2.51
N ASP A 289 5.46 21.41 -1.49
CA ASP A 289 4.17 20.87 -1.04
C ASP A 289 3.03 21.32 -1.96
N ASP A 290 1.96 20.52 -2.00
CA ASP A 290 0.77 20.81 -2.80
C ASP A 290 -0.21 21.69 -2.04
N ILE A 291 0.11 22.97 -1.97
CA ILE A 291 -0.65 24.00 -1.24
C ILE A 291 -1.42 24.88 -2.24
N PHE A 292 -2.72 25.01 -2.02
CA PHE A 292 -3.62 25.84 -2.82
C PHE A 292 -4.35 26.87 -1.96
N MET A 293 -4.79 27.95 -2.60
CA MET A 293 -5.75 28.91 -2.07
C MET A 293 -6.94 28.99 -3.02
N ASP A 294 -8.13 28.71 -2.53
CA ASP A 294 -9.36 29.01 -3.25
C ASP A 294 -9.78 30.44 -2.98
N ILE A 295 -9.81 31.27 -4.04
CA ILE A 295 -10.13 32.69 -3.94
C ILE A 295 -11.62 32.94 -3.69
N ASN A 296 -12.52 31.99 -3.96
CA ASN A 296 -13.94 32.13 -3.73
C ASN A 296 -14.29 31.81 -2.26
N GLU A 297 -13.68 30.75 -1.71
CA GLU A 297 -13.92 30.34 -0.33
C GLU A 297 -12.98 31.02 0.67
N GLN A 298 -11.89 31.64 0.20
CA GLN A 298 -10.82 32.25 1.01
C GLN A 298 -10.24 31.22 2.01
N GLN A 299 -9.95 30.00 1.50
CA GLN A 299 -9.39 28.91 2.27
C GLN A 299 -8.18 28.30 1.59
N TYR A 300 -7.22 27.90 2.41
CA TYR A 300 -6.11 27.07 1.99
C TYR A 300 -6.51 25.60 1.96
N TYR A 301 -5.94 24.90 0.99
CA TYR A 301 -6.04 23.44 0.84
C TYR A 301 -4.64 22.88 0.71
N VAL A 302 -4.40 21.73 1.31
CA VAL A 302 -3.12 21.00 1.18
C VAL A 302 -3.40 19.52 1.01
N LEU A 303 -2.65 18.89 0.10
CA LEU A 303 -2.63 17.44 -0.08
C LEU A 303 -1.47 16.86 0.71
N ILE A 304 -1.76 16.01 1.70
CA ILE A 304 -0.77 15.33 2.53
C ILE A 304 -1.08 13.83 2.51
N SER A 305 -0.12 13.02 2.07
CA SER A 305 -0.24 11.56 2.02
C SER A 305 -1.56 11.09 1.37
N GLY A 306 -1.95 11.71 0.25
CA GLY A 306 -3.16 11.39 -0.51
C GLY A 306 -4.47 11.87 0.12
N ARG A 307 -4.42 12.68 1.19
CA ARG A 307 -5.61 13.23 1.86
C ARG A 307 -5.61 14.74 1.82
N TRP A 308 -6.79 15.31 1.60
CA TRP A 308 -6.97 16.75 1.57
C TRP A 308 -7.31 17.30 2.94
N TYR A 309 -6.67 18.44 3.25
CA TYR A 309 -6.97 19.23 4.44
C TYR A 309 -7.18 20.68 4.04
N ARG A 310 -8.04 21.38 4.77
CA ARG A 310 -8.33 22.80 4.57
C ARG A 310 -8.13 23.61 5.83
N SER A 311 -7.75 24.88 5.67
CA SER A 311 -7.59 25.83 6.78
C SER A 311 -7.75 27.27 6.27
N LYS A 312 -8.09 28.18 7.19
CA LYS A 312 -8.15 29.63 6.88
C LYS A 312 -6.78 30.29 6.79
N THR A 313 -5.74 29.68 7.38
CA THR A 313 -4.37 30.19 7.38
C THR A 313 -3.38 29.05 7.26
N LEU A 314 -2.19 29.28 6.73
CA LEU A 314 -1.14 28.25 6.58
C LEU A 314 -0.71 27.67 7.93
N SER A 315 -0.65 28.47 8.99
CA SER A 315 -0.33 28.05 10.35
C SER A 315 -1.57 27.74 11.22
N GLY A 316 -2.74 27.63 10.58
CA GLY A 316 -4.01 27.44 11.28
C GLY A 316 -4.33 25.97 11.61
N ASN A 317 -5.53 25.76 12.16
CA ASN A 317 -6.06 24.44 12.42
C ASN A 317 -6.60 23.83 11.13
N TRP A 318 -5.90 22.85 10.62
CA TRP A 318 -6.29 22.11 9.44
C TRP A 318 -7.40 21.11 9.76
N GLN A 319 -8.33 20.98 8.85
CA GLN A 319 -9.47 20.06 8.95
C GLN A 319 -9.49 19.15 7.72
N TYR A 320 -9.73 17.87 7.93
CA TYR A 320 -9.93 16.93 6.84
C TYR A 320 -11.11 17.35 5.95
N ILE A 321 -10.96 17.22 4.66
CA ILE A 321 -12.01 17.33 3.67
C ILE A 321 -11.94 16.13 2.72
N ALA A 322 -13.08 15.47 2.52
CA ALA A 322 -13.13 14.35 1.58
C ALA A 322 -12.95 14.85 0.13
N ALA A 323 -12.32 14.04 -0.71
CA ALA A 323 -11.99 14.39 -2.09
C ALA A 323 -13.23 14.79 -2.93
N ASP A 324 -14.40 14.20 -2.63
CA ASP A 324 -15.69 14.50 -3.27
C ASP A 324 -16.36 15.78 -2.73
N LYS A 325 -15.78 16.41 -1.73
CA LYS A 325 -16.23 17.68 -1.12
C LYS A 325 -15.33 18.86 -1.44
N LEU A 326 -14.29 18.64 -2.23
CA LEU A 326 -13.43 19.71 -2.71
C LEU A 326 -14.23 20.69 -3.58
N PRO A 327 -13.84 21.99 -3.64
CA PRO A 327 -14.35 22.91 -4.64
C PRO A 327 -14.23 22.34 -6.05
N ALA A 328 -15.26 22.53 -6.87
CA ALA A 328 -15.32 21.96 -8.21
C ALA A 328 -14.14 22.36 -9.14
N ASP A 329 -13.48 23.45 -8.81
CA ASP A 329 -12.34 23.95 -9.57
C ASP A 329 -11.10 23.04 -9.47
N PHE A 330 -10.98 22.21 -8.42
CA PHE A 330 -9.90 21.22 -8.33
C PHE A 330 -9.95 20.20 -9.47
N ALA A 331 -11.14 19.79 -9.89
CA ALA A 331 -11.31 18.87 -11.01
C ALA A 331 -11.02 19.52 -12.39
N LYS A 332 -10.86 20.85 -12.43
CA LYS A 332 -10.55 21.61 -13.65
C LYS A 332 -9.06 21.96 -13.76
N ILE A 333 -8.22 21.55 -12.82
CA ILE A 333 -6.76 21.73 -12.90
C ILE A 333 -6.29 21.11 -14.22
N PRO A 334 -5.59 21.87 -15.11
CA PRO A 334 -5.21 21.34 -16.41
C PRO A 334 -4.15 20.24 -16.29
N ALA A 335 -4.33 19.14 -17.01
CA ALA A 335 -3.27 18.14 -17.16
C ALA A 335 -2.03 18.78 -17.81
N GLY A 336 -0.82 18.41 -17.37
CA GLY A 336 0.45 19.01 -17.77
C GLY A 336 0.77 20.32 -17.05
N SER A 337 -0.07 20.79 -16.11
CA SER A 337 0.22 21.94 -15.25
C SER A 337 1.18 21.57 -14.10
N PRO A 338 1.85 22.56 -13.46
CA PRO A 338 2.83 22.28 -12.40
C PRO A 338 2.27 21.51 -11.18
N LYS A 339 0.95 21.45 -11.02
CA LYS A 339 0.25 20.83 -9.90
C LYS A 339 -0.80 19.80 -10.35
N ASP A 340 -0.65 19.21 -11.52
CA ASP A 340 -1.57 18.18 -12.03
C ASP A 340 -1.45 16.83 -11.31
N ASN A 341 -0.32 16.59 -10.63
CA ASN A 341 -0.11 15.44 -9.77
C ASN A 341 -1.24 15.26 -8.73
N VAL A 342 -1.87 16.33 -8.27
CA VAL A 342 -2.95 16.26 -7.28
C VAL A 342 -4.25 15.68 -7.84
N LEU A 343 -4.41 15.64 -9.16
CA LEU A 343 -5.62 15.12 -9.81
C LEU A 343 -5.92 13.65 -9.45
N ALA A 344 -4.89 12.86 -9.20
CA ALA A 344 -5.04 11.49 -8.68
C ALA A 344 -5.74 11.41 -7.31
N SER A 345 -5.82 12.54 -6.59
CA SER A 345 -6.49 12.67 -5.29
C SER A 345 -7.75 13.56 -5.34
N VAL A 346 -8.26 13.87 -6.53
CA VAL A 346 -9.49 14.68 -6.73
C VAL A 346 -10.59 13.78 -7.30
N ALA A 347 -11.66 13.59 -6.54
CA ALA A 347 -12.75 12.69 -6.95
C ALA A 347 -13.39 13.11 -8.28
N GLY A 348 -13.68 12.14 -9.15
CA GLY A 348 -14.32 12.35 -10.45
C GLY A 348 -13.37 12.78 -11.57
N THR A 349 -12.07 12.77 -11.35
CA THR A 349 -11.07 12.93 -12.40
C THR A 349 -10.64 11.56 -12.97
N VAL A 350 -10.23 11.54 -14.23
CA VAL A 350 -9.69 10.33 -14.89
C VAL A 350 -8.45 9.82 -14.12
N GLN A 351 -7.60 10.73 -13.65
CA GLN A 351 -6.40 10.40 -12.90
C GLN A 351 -6.71 9.73 -11.56
N ALA A 352 -7.78 10.13 -10.87
CA ALA A 352 -8.22 9.48 -9.64
C ALA A 352 -8.79 8.08 -9.90
N GLU A 353 -9.55 7.91 -10.99
CA GLU A 353 -10.04 6.60 -11.41
C GLU A 353 -8.88 5.67 -11.78
N ASP A 354 -7.90 6.16 -12.52
CA ASP A 354 -6.69 5.41 -12.89
C ASP A 354 -5.86 5.02 -11.66
N ALA A 355 -5.69 5.93 -10.69
CA ALA A 355 -4.96 5.65 -9.46
C ALA A 355 -5.62 4.52 -8.64
N VAL A 356 -6.97 4.50 -8.59
CA VAL A 356 -7.71 3.40 -7.96
C VAL A 356 -7.50 2.09 -8.70
N LYS A 357 -7.54 2.10 -10.03
CA LYS A 357 -7.29 0.90 -10.84
C LYS A 357 -5.85 0.39 -10.66
N GLU A 358 -4.86 1.29 -10.67
CA GLU A 358 -3.45 0.93 -10.45
C GLU A 358 -3.22 0.29 -9.08
N ALA A 359 -3.87 0.78 -8.04
CA ALA A 359 -3.80 0.19 -6.71
C ALA A 359 -4.39 -1.24 -6.64
N GLN A 360 -5.24 -1.62 -7.60
CA GLN A 360 -5.83 -2.95 -7.70
C GLN A 360 -5.01 -3.93 -8.54
N VAL A 361 -3.98 -3.46 -9.26
CA VAL A 361 -3.10 -4.32 -10.05
C VAL A 361 -2.20 -5.14 -9.11
N PRO A 362 -2.21 -6.48 -9.19
CA PRO A 362 -1.32 -7.28 -8.37
C PRO A 362 0.15 -6.96 -8.65
N GLN A 363 0.89 -6.62 -7.61
CA GLN A 363 2.33 -6.48 -7.70
C GLN A 363 2.94 -7.86 -7.90
N THR A 364 3.61 -8.08 -9.02
CA THR A 364 4.29 -9.34 -9.31
C THR A 364 5.80 -9.13 -9.36
N ALA A 365 6.55 -10.00 -8.70
CA ALA A 365 8.00 -10.04 -8.80
C ALA A 365 8.47 -11.44 -9.24
N LYS A 366 9.46 -11.51 -10.11
CA LYS A 366 10.15 -12.78 -10.40
C LYS A 366 11.11 -13.08 -9.25
N VAL A 367 10.85 -14.16 -8.54
CA VAL A 367 11.70 -14.62 -7.44
C VAL A 367 12.57 -15.79 -7.90
N ASP A 368 13.88 -15.61 -7.86
CA ASP A 368 14.80 -16.74 -7.98
C ASP A 368 14.83 -17.49 -6.64
N ARG A 369 14.15 -18.63 -6.58
CA ARG A 369 14.04 -19.45 -5.37
C ARG A 369 15.36 -19.86 -4.77
N ASN A 370 16.42 -19.94 -5.58
CA ASN A 370 17.73 -20.34 -5.11
C ASN A 370 18.54 -19.19 -4.50
N LYS A 371 18.11 -17.94 -4.74
CA LYS A 371 18.74 -16.72 -4.24
C LYS A 371 17.93 -16.01 -3.17
N ALA A 372 16.62 -16.23 -3.13
CA ALA A 372 15.76 -15.65 -2.12
C ALA A 372 16.11 -16.19 -0.73
N ASN A 373 16.34 -15.32 0.22
CA ASN A 373 16.64 -15.61 1.62
C ASN A 373 15.73 -14.81 2.55
N ALA A 374 15.41 -15.37 3.71
CA ALA A 374 14.75 -14.66 4.79
C ALA A 374 15.72 -14.59 5.97
N ASP A 375 16.13 -13.39 6.31
CA ASP A 375 16.95 -13.15 7.51
C ASP A 375 16.03 -12.71 8.65
N ILE A 376 15.68 -13.66 9.51
CA ILE A 376 14.77 -13.46 10.62
C ILE A 376 15.56 -13.39 11.93
N VAL A 377 15.56 -12.21 12.53
CA VAL A 377 16.26 -11.95 13.79
C VAL A 377 15.23 -11.82 14.92
N TYR A 378 15.49 -12.48 16.04
CA TYR A 378 14.65 -12.41 17.25
C TYR A 378 15.39 -11.68 18.36
N ASP A 379 14.65 -10.96 19.18
CA ASP A 379 15.14 -10.42 20.46
C ASP A 379 15.07 -11.53 21.52
N GLY A 380 16.18 -12.30 21.66
CA GLY A 380 16.28 -13.50 22.49
C GLY A 380 15.66 -14.75 21.84
N ASP A 381 15.21 -15.69 22.67
CA ASP A 381 14.56 -16.92 22.16
C ASP A 381 13.22 -16.61 21.49
N PRO A 382 12.88 -17.28 20.37
CA PRO A 382 11.62 -17.06 19.66
C PRO A 382 10.38 -17.27 20.55
N ARG A 383 9.52 -16.26 20.66
CA ARG A 383 8.29 -16.31 21.44
C ARG A 383 7.08 -16.12 20.54
N PHE A 384 6.04 -16.94 20.78
CA PHE A 384 4.84 -17.01 19.96
C PHE A 384 3.59 -16.89 20.79
N GLU A 385 2.62 -16.10 20.33
CA GLU A 385 1.29 -15.96 20.91
C GLU A 385 0.22 -16.45 19.93
N LEU A 386 -0.86 -17.01 20.47
CA LEU A 386 -2.00 -17.50 19.68
C LEU A 386 -2.77 -16.31 19.11
N ILE A 387 -3.15 -16.39 17.84
CA ILE A 387 -4.11 -15.46 17.24
C ILE A 387 -5.51 -15.92 17.59
N ASP A 388 -6.26 -15.08 18.30
CA ASP A 388 -7.61 -15.41 18.76
C ASP A 388 -8.53 -15.87 17.62
N GLY A 389 -9.28 -16.94 17.86
CA GLY A 389 -10.18 -17.52 16.88
C GLY A 389 -9.53 -18.38 15.80
N THR A 390 -8.22 -18.64 15.88
CA THR A 390 -7.47 -19.46 14.93
C THR A 390 -6.62 -20.53 15.61
N ASP A 391 -5.98 -21.41 14.81
CA ASP A 391 -4.90 -22.32 15.25
C ASP A 391 -3.49 -21.81 14.87
N LEU A 392 -3.40 -20.51 14.60
CA LEU A 392 -2.17 -19.80 14.23
C LEU A 392 -1.52 -19.15 15.45
N TYR A 393 -0.20 -19.17 15.46
CA TYR A 393 0.60 -18.41 16.43
C TYR A 393 1.49 -17.43 15.69
N TYR A 394 1.64 -16.23 16.17
CA TYR A 394 2.55 -15.23 15.61
C TYR A 394 3.71 -14.92 16.54
N ALA A 395 4.85 -14.60 15.97
CA ALA A 395 6.04 -14.23 16.75
C ALA A 395 5.91 -12.80 17.30
N ILE A 396 6.19 -12.62 18.61
CA ILE A 396 6.03 -11.34 19.31
C ILE A 396 7.33 -10.58 19.55
N ASN A 397 8.49 -11.20 19.29
CA ASN A 397 9.81 -10.63 19.56
C ASN A 397 10.72 -10.60 18.33
N THR A 398 10.14 -10.35 17.19
CA THR A 398 10.84 -10.07 15.92
C THR A 398 10.08 -9.01 15.14
N PRO A 399 10.74 -8.13 14.40
CA PRO A 399 10.07 -7.21 13.47
C PRO A 399 9.52 -7.92 12.23
N ALA A 400 9.96 -9.16 11.97
CA ALA A 400 9.51 -9.94 10.83
C ALA A 400 8.13 -10.58 11.07
N SER A 401 7.32 -10.66 10.02
CA SER A 401 6.04 -11.39 10.07
C SER A 401 6.28 -12.89 10.04
N VAL A 402 6.32 -13.51 11.22
CA VAL A 402 6.52 -14.95 11.38
C VAL A 402 5.31 -15.58 12.06
N ILE A 403 4.75 -16.61 11.44
CA ILE A 403 3.66 -17.40 12.01
C ILE A 403 4.07 -18.88 12.17
N ARG A 404 3.54 -19.52 13.21
CA ARG A 404 3.64 -20.96 13.42
C ARG A 404 2.27 -21.60 13.24
N TRP A 405 2.23 -22.61 12.39
CA TRP A 405 1.02 -23.41 12.14
C TRP A 405 1.35 -24.89 12.00
N ARG A 406 0.67 -25.73 12.76
CA ARG A 406 0.84 -27.19 12.74
C ARG A 406 2.28 -27.67 12.81
N GLY A 407 3.07 -27.02 13.67
CA GLY A 407 4.48 -27.38 13.88
C GLY A 407 5.46 -26.89 12.81
N ARG A 408 5.00 -26.14 11.80
CA ARG A 408 5.84 -25.45 10.81
C ARG A 408 5.82 -23.95 11.04
N TYR A 409 6.88 -23.30 10.60
CA TYR A 409 7.03 -21.86 10.66
C TYR A 409 6.99 -21.29 9.25
N TYR A 410 6.32 -20.16 9.12
CA TYR A 410 6.17 -19.42 7.88
C TYR A 410 6.54 -17.97 8.13
N ALA A 411 7.29 -17.38 7.21
CA ALA A 411 7.68 -15.97 7.29
C ALA A 411 7.38 -15.28 5.97
N VAL A 412 7.13 -13.96 6.04
CA VAL A 412 7.04 -13.11 4.87
C VAL A 412 8.19 -12.13 4.90
N ASN A 413 8.97 -12.10 3.83
CA ASN A 413 10.03 -11.13 3.61
C ASN A 413 9.95 -10.64 2.17
N ASP A 414 9.89 -9.32 1.96
CA ASP A 414 9.75 -8.68 0.64
C ASP A 414 8.60 -9.26 -0.22
N GLY A 415 7.46 -9.58 0.43
CA GLY A 415 6.30 -10.18 -0.23
C GLY A 415 6.46 -11.66 -0.60
N ILE A 416 7.59 -12.28 -0.29
CA ILE A 416 7.87 -13.69 -0.54
C ILE A 416 7.57 -14.50 0.71
N TRP A 417 6.83 -15.60 0.54
CA TRP A 417 6.60 -16.56 1.61
C TRP A 417 7.75 -17.55 1.72
N PHE A 418 8.21 -17.75 2.93
CA PHE A 418 9.21 -18.75 3.30
C PHE A 418 8.61 -19.74 4.29
N GLU A 419 9.11 -20.96 4.28
CA GLU A 419 8.77 -21.98 5.27
C GLU A 419 10.02 -22.58 5.90
N SER A 420 9.90 -23.02 7.16
CA SER A 420 10.94 -23.70 7.91
C SER A 420 10.35 -24.69 8.92
N ASN A 421 11.13 -25.68 9.33
CA ASN A 421 10.81 -26.56 10.46
C ASN A 421 11.18 -25.93 11.81
N TYR A 422 11.95 -24.85 11.81
CA TYR A 422 12.43 -24.15 13.01
C TYR A 422 12.14 -22.67 12.93
N ALA A 423 11.89 -22.05 14.09
CA ALA A 423 11.60 -20.62 14.16
C ALA A 423 12.73 -19.72 13.63
N THR A 424 13.96 -20.19 13.74
CA THR A 424 15.18 -19.48 13.33
C THR A 424 15.69 -19.90 11.95
N GLY A 425 14.94 -20.72 11.21
CA GLY A 425 15.35 -21.24 9.92
C GLY A 425 16.15 -22.57 10.03
N PRO A 426 16.79 -23.07 8.95
CA PRO A 426 16.93 -22.38 7.65
C PRO A 426 15.59 -22.21 6.94
N TRP A 427 15.46 -21.07 6.25
CA TRP A 427 14.26 -20.70 5.51
C TRP A 427 14.38 -21.08 4.04
N VAL A 428 13.31 -21.62 3.47
CA VAL A 428 13.21 -21.89 2.02
C VAL A 428 11.96 -21.25 1.48
N VAL A 429 11.95 -20.85 0.21
CA VAL A 429 10.78 -20.25 -0.42
C VAL A 429 9.62 -21.24 -0.38
N ALA A 430 8.53 -20.85 0.27
CA ALA A 430 7.33 -21.68 0.39
C ALA A 430 6.66 -21.84 -0.97
N VAL A 431 6.27 -23.08 -1.28
CA VAL A 431 5.50 -23.40 -2.50
C VAL A 431 4.01 -23.11 -2.30
N VAL A 432 3.55 -23.25 -1.05
CA VAL A 432 2.15 -23.06 -0.67
C VAL A 432 2.12 -22.31 0.66
N ARG A 433 1.34 -21.23 0.73
CA ARG A 433 1.05 -20.56 2.00
C ARG A 433 -0.02 -21.33 2.77
N PRO A 434 -0.05 -21.28 4.11
CA PRO A 434 -1.15 -21.84 4.88
C PRO A 434 -2.46 -21.17 4.47
N HIS A 435 -3.47 -21.96 4.11
CA HIS A 435 -4.79 -21.42 3.70
C HIS A 435 -5.48 -20.64 4.84
N VAL A 436 -5.19 -20.99 6.10
CA VAL A 436 -5.73 -20.32 7.29
C VAL A 436 -5.24 -18.88 7.49
N VAL A 437 -4.19 -18.45 6.78
CA VAL A 437 -3.72 -17.05 6.80
C VAL A 437 -4.79 -16.08 6.26
N SER A 438 -5.71 -16.56 5.43
CA SER A 438 -6.83 -15.75 4.94
C SER A 438 -7.92 -15.49 5.99
N LEU A 439 -7.77 -16.03 7.21
CA LEU A 439 -8.70 -15.84 8.32
C LEU A 439 -8.26 -14.72 9.28
N ILE A 440 -7.08 -14.12 9.06
CA ILE A 440 -6.52 -13.05 9.88
C ILE A 440 -6.64 -11.69 9.20
#